data_d445d94bb91416a89d88587d7dfffb4d
#
_entry.id   d445d94bb91416a89d88587d7dfffb4d
#
_cell.length_a   1.000
_cell.length_b   1.000
_cell.length_c   1.000
_cell.angle_alpha   90.00
_cell.angle_beta   90.00
_cell.angle_gamma   90.00
#
_symmetry.space_group_name_H-M   'P 1'
#
loop_
_entity.id
_entity.type
_entity.pdbx_description
1 polymer ?
#
loop_
_entity_poly.entity_id
_entity_poly.type
_entity_poly.pdbx_seq_one_letter_code
_entity_poly.pdbx_strand_id
1 'polypeptide(L)'
;SDWSSDVCSSDLDWNAFGSFYYVSGFTGYLILAHYLVKYPLQWSWRKTLAIGIPMFVTGYAITFGGYLIMQEYFPGNYAYLEIVWLFGGINVFMMTFPVFVCIQKLKIPSSPVLSKVASMTFGIYLCHFVFVQMGYDLFASLLPQGIPAIIHIICMAVTAFLISYLVVRGMYACKWTRRFVA
;
A
#
# COMPACT_ATOMS: atom_id res chain seq x y z
N SER A 1 18.93 21.74 0.00
CA SER A 1 19.44 20.55 -0.70
C SER A 1 18.29 19.89 -1.42
N ASP A 2 18.39 19.91 -2.73
CA ASP A 2 17.36 19.58 -3.70
C ASP A 2 16.96 18.09 -3.69
N TRP A 3 16.03 17.74 -2.84
CA TRP A 3 15.43 16.40 -2.83
C TRP A 3 14.48 16.15 -4.00
N SER A 4 14.03 17.21 -4.70
CA SER A 4 13.00 17.12 -5.73
C SER A 4 13.52 16.84 -7.13
N SER A 5 14.77 17.15 -7.43
CA SER A 5 15.32 16.96 -8.78
C SER A 5 15.95 15.58 -8.99
N ASP A 6 16.54 14.99 -7.94
CA ASP A 6 17.27 13.72 -8.09
C ASP A 6 16.36 12.49 -8.07
N VAL A 7 15.21 12.58 -7.41
CA VAL A 7 14.23 11.46 -7.35
C VAL A 7 13.54 11.26 -8.71
N CYS A 8 13.25 12.34 -9.45
CA CYS A 8 12.58 12.22 -10.75
C CYS A 8 13.48 11.72 -11.89
N SER A 9 14.78 11.95 -11.84
CA SER A 9 15.67 11.55 -12.95
C SER A 9 16.18 10.11 -12.81
N SER A 10 16.41 9.63 -11.59
CA SER A 10 16.87 8.26 -11.37
C SER A 10 15.79 7.20 -11.60
N ASP A 11 14.53 7.53 -11.34
CA ASP A 11 13.40 6.61 -11.55
C ASP A 11 13.13 6.33 -13.05
N LEU A 12 13.43 7.30 -13.92
CA LEU A 12 13.21 7.16 -15.35
C LEU A 12 14.31 6.34 -16.05
N ASP A 13 15.54 6.43 -15.58
CA ASP A 13 16.67 5.73 -16.20
C ASP A 13 16.73 4.23 -15.84
N TRP A 14 16.16 3.85 -14.71
CA TRP A 14 16.16 2.45 -14.24
C TRP A 14 15.05 1.60 -14.86
N ASN A 15 13.99 2.21 -15.33
CA ASN A 15 12.80 1.53 -15.79
C ASN A 15 12.75 1.42 -17.31
N ALA A 16 13.43 0.42 -17.87
CA ALA A 16 13.42 0.13 -19.32
C ALA A 16 12.00 -0.09 -19.89
N PHE A 17 11.00 -0.36 -19.04
CA PHE A 17 9.59 -0.56 -19.39
C PHE A 17 8.67 0.59 -18.94
N GLY A 18 9.22 1.65 -18.33
CA GLY A 18 8.47 2.83 -17.91
C GLY A 18 7.31 2.50 -16.97
N SER A 19 6.24 3.28 -17.05
CA SER A 19 5.05 3.15 -16.19
C SER A 19 4.34 1.79 -16.25
N PHE A 20 4.64 0.96 -17.24
CA PHE A 20 4.04 -0.37 -17.41
C PHE A 20 4.43 -1.33 -16.28
N TYR A 21 5.61 -1.15 -15.72
CA TYR A 21 6.10 -1.94 -14.59
C TYR A 21 5.25 -1.78 -13.33
N TYR A 22 4.84 -0.55 -13.01
CA TYR A 22 3.99 -0.28 -11.86
C TYR A 22 2.58 -0.86 -12.04
N VAL A 23 2.04 -0.82 -13.25
CA VAL A 23 0.70 -1.37 -13.54
C VAL A 23 0.68 -2.89 -13.55
N SER A 24 1.75 -3.54 -13.99
CA SER A 24 1.81 -5.01 -14.10
C SER A 24 1.72 -5.71 -12.75
N GLY A 25 2.37 -5.19 -11.71
CA GLY A 25 2.31 -5.73 -10.35
C GLY A 25 0.90 -5.73 -9.78
N PHE A 26 0.16 -4.64 -9.95
CA PHE A 26 -1.24 -4.53 -9.48
C PHE A 26 -2.18 -5.47 -10.24
N THR A 27 -1.98 -5.67 -11.54
CA THR A 27 -2.79 -6.59 -12.34
C THR A 27 -2.70 -8.02 -11.79
N GLY A 28 -1.52 -8.46 -11.38
CA GLY A 28 -1.33 -9.77 -10.75
C GLY A 28 -2.16 -9.95 -9.48
N TYR A 29 -2.20 -8.94 -8.61
CA TYR A 29 -3.01 -8.98 -7.38
C TYR A 29 -4.52 -8.96 -7.67
N LEU A 30 -4.96 -8.22 -8.69
CA LEU A 30 -6.38 -8.20 -9.10
C LEU A 30 -6.83 -9.58 -9.61
N ILE A 31 -6.01 -10.23 -10.44
CA ILE A 31 -6.29 -11.58 -10.93
C ILE A 31 -6.31 -12.58 -9.78
N LEU A 32 -5.32 -12.50 -8.88
CA LEU A 32 -5.25 -13.35 -7.69
C LEU A 32 -6.47 -13.16 -6.79
N ALA A 33 -6.86 -11.93 -6.51
CA ALA A 33 -8.02 -11.60 -5.70
C ALA A 33 -9.31 -12.15 -6.35
N HIS A 34 -9.49 -11.95 -7.65
CA HIS A 34 -10.63 -12.48 -8.39
C HIS A 34 -10.66 -14.01 -8.34
N TYR A 35 -9.52 -14.66 -8.53
CA TYR A 35 -9.39 -16.11 -8.44
C TYR A 35 -9.76 -16.64 -7.05
N LEU A 36 -9.24 -16.04 -6.00
CA LEU A 36 -9.50 -16.44 -4.62
C LEU A 36 -10.96 -16.18 -4.19
N VAL A 37 -11.60 -15.16 -4.73
CA VAL A 37 -13.03 -14.92 -4.50
C VAL A 37 -13.88 -15.98 -5.19
N LYS A 38 -13.53 -16.35 -6.42
CA LYS A 38 -14.26 -17.37 -7.20
C LYS A 38 -14.00 -18.79 -6.69
N TYR A 39 -12.79 -19.06 -6.25
CA TYR A 39 -12.33 -20.36 -5.75
C TYR A 39 -11.76 -20.21 -4.33
N PRO A 40 -12.62 -20.04 -3.31
CA PRO A 40 -12.16 -19.84 -1.95
C PRO A 40 -11.40 -21.06 -1.43
N LEU A 41 -10.27 -20.82 -0.77
CA LEU A 41 -9.45 -21.87 -0.19
C LEU A 41 -10.18 -22.52 0.99
N GLN A 42 -10.49 -23.82 0.87
CA GLN A 42 -11.17 -24.62 1.90
C GLN A 42 -10.20 -25.10 2.98
N TRP A 43 -9.25 -24.26 3.39
CA TRP A 43 -8.31 -24.60 4.47
C TRP A 43 -8.98 -24.43 5.82
N SER A 44 -8.62 -25.28 6.80
CA SER A 44 -9.01 -25.04 8.19
C SER A 44 -8.30 -23.79 8.75
N TRP A 45 -8.82 -23.17 9.80
CA TRP A 45 -8.17 -22.05 10.45
C TRP A 45 -6.74 -22.40 10.92
N ARG A 46 -6.56 -23.61 11.50
CA ARG A 46 -5.23 -24.07 11.91
C ARG A 46 -4.25 -24.12 10.74
N LYS A 47 -4.66 -24.67 9.60
CA LYS A 47 -3.83 -24.73 8.39
C LYS A 47 -3.52 -23.34 7.84
N THR A 48 -4.51 -22.45 7.82
CA THR A 48 -4.32 -21.07 7.34
C THR A 48 -3.31 -20.33 8.18
N LEU A 49 -3.37 -20.44 9.51
CA LEU A 49 -2.41 -19.79 10.41
C LEU A 49 -1.05 -20.47 10.37
N ALA A 50 -1.00 -21.80 10.31
CA ALA A 50 0.28 -22.54 10.26
C ALA A 50 1.11 -22.27 9.01
N ILE A 51 0.46 -21.97 7.88
CA ILE A 51 1.14 -21.58 6.63
C ILE A 51 1.29 -20.06 6.55
N GLY A 52 0.25 -19.32 6.94
CA GLY A 52 0.20 -17.87 6.78
C GLY A 52 1.17 -17.12 7.68
N ILE A 53 1.32 -17.53 8.94
CA ILE A 53 2.24 -16.87 9.88
C ILE A 53 3.71 -17.01 9.42
N PRO A 54 4.24 -18.21 9.14
CA PRO A 54 5.60 -18.33 8.63
C PRO A 54 5.81 -17.56 7.33
N MET A 55 4.85 -17.63 6.41
CA MET A 55 4.91 -16.92 5.13
C MET A 55 4.98 -15.41 5.35
N PHE A 56 4.14 -14.84 6.21
CA PHE A 56 4.14 -13.43 6.56
C PHE A 56 5.46 -13.00 7.22
N VAL A 57 5.91 -13.77 8.21
CA VAL A 57 7.16 -13.50 8.94
C VAL A 57 8.36 -13.55 8.00
N THR A 58 8.41 -14.52 7.09
CA THR A 58 9.50 -14.62 6.11
C THR A 58 9.47 -13.42 5.14
N GLY A 59 8.31 -13.05 4.61
CA GLY A 59 8.17 -11.86 3.76
C GLY A 59 8.61 -10.58 4.49
N TYR A 60 8.18 -10.43 5.74
CA TYR A 60 8.58 -9.30 6.57
C TYR A 60 10.09 -9.29 6.86
N ALA A 61 10.68 -10.45 7.18
CA ALA A 61 12.12 -10.58 7.42
C ALA A 61 12.95 -10.23 6.18
N ILE A 62 12.51 -10.63 4.99
CA ILE A 62 13.14 -10.26 3.72
C ILE A 62 13.08 -8.75 3.50
N THR A 63 11.91 -8.14 3.71
CA THR A 63 11.74 -6.68 3.54
C THR A 63 12.59 -5.90 4.54
N PHE A 64 12.46 -6.24 5.83
CA PHE A 64 13.17 -5.54 6.89
C PHE A 64 14.67 -5.77 6.85
N GLY A 65 15.10 -7.02 6.68
CA GLY A 65 16.52 -7.37 6.55
C GLY A 65 17.16 -6.78 5.31
N GLY A 66 16.45 -6.81 4.18
CA GLY A 66 16.88 -6.17 2.94
C GLY A 66 17.05 -4.65 3.10
N TYR A 67 16.09 -3.99 3.78
CA TYR A 67 16.19 -2.57 4.08
C TYR A 67 17.46 -2.24 4.90
N LEU A 68 17.73 -2.99 5.97
CA LEU A 68 18.90 -2.78 6.81
C LEU A 68 20.21 -3.02 6.03
N ILE A 69 20.28 -4.08 5.24
CA ILE A 69 21.46 -4.40 4.42
C ILE A 69 21.70 -3.31 3.38
N MET A 70 20.65 -2.87 2.68
CA MET A 70 20.79 -1.84 1.65
C MET A 70 21.19 -0.50 2.24
N GLN A 71 20.67 -0.15 3.43
CA GLN A 71 21.04 1.10 4.11
C GLN A 71 22.50 1.10 4.58
N GLU A 72 23.03 -0.06 5.01
CA GLU A 72 24.39 -0.18 5.52
C GLU A 72 25.43 -0.24 4.38
N TYR A 73 25.18 -1.05 3.34
CA TYR A 73 26.14 -1.29 2.26
C TYR A 73 26.00 -0.31 1.08
N PHE A 74 24.83 0.27 0.87
CA PHE A 74 24.55 1.17 -0.25
C PHE A 74 23.79 2.43 0.22
N PRO A 75 24.37 3.21 1.16
CA PRO A 75 23.69 4.40 1.69
C PRO A 75 23.43 5.41 0.58
N GLY A 76 22.19 5.88 0.48
CA GLY A 76 21.78 6.88 -0.51
C GLY A 76 21.40 6.33 -1.89
N ASN A 77 21.48 5.02 -2.12
CA ASN A 77 21.03 4.41 -3.36
C ASN A 77 19.59 3.91 -3.26
N TYR A 78 18.65 4.76 -3.64
CA TYR A 78 17.21 4.48 -3.55
C TYR A 78 16.76 3.35 -4.49
N ALA A 79 17.44 3.13 -5.63
CA ALA A 79 17.09 2.08 -6.57
C ALA A 79 17.20 0.68 -5.95
N TYR A 80 18.21 0.45 -5.10
CA TYR A 80 18.34 -0.82 -4.39
C TYR A 80 17.32 -0.98 -3.27
N LEU A 81 16.95 0.11 -2.59
CA LEU A 81 15.87 0.10 -1.60
C LEU A 81 14.53 -0.27 -2.25
N GLU A 82 14.27 0.25 -3.45
CA GLU A 82 13.04 -0.01 -4.18
C GLU A 82 12.84 -1.50 -4.49
N ILE A 83 13.90 -2.25 -4.79
CA ILE A 83 13.83 -3.70 -5.03
C ILE A 83 13.21 -4.44 -3.84
N VAL A 84 13.50 -3.99 -2.60
CA VAL A 84 13.06 -4.68 -1.38
C VAL A 84 11.64 -4.32 -0.99
N TRP A 85 11.17 -3.12 -1.31
CA TRP A 85 9.82 -2.67 -0.94
C TRP A 85 8.82 -2.69 -2.11
N LEU A 86 9.27 -3.10 -3.28
CA LEU A 86 8.45 -3.09 -4.48
C LEU A 86 7.14 -3.89 -4.30
N PHE A 87 6.03 -3.29 -4.67
CA PHE A 87 4.67 -3.87 -4.53
C PHE A 87 4.51 -5.22 -5.23
N GLY A 88 5.20 -5.44 -6.34
CA GLY A 88 5.22 -6.70 -7.08
C GLY A 88 6.24 -7.71 -6.55
N GLY A 89 6.99 -7.39 -5.50
CA GLY A 89 8.00 -8.26 -4.93
C GLY A 89 7.40 -9.51 -4.28
N ILE A 90 8.16 -10.61 -4.34
CA ILE A 90 7.74 -11.88 -3.72
C ILE A 90 7.53 -11.76 -2.21
N ASN A 91 8.32 -10.92 -1.55
CA ASN A 91 8.21 -10.61 -0.13
C ASN A 91 6.87 -9.95 0.21
N VAL A 92 6.43 -8.97 -0.61
CA VAL A 92 5.14 -8.30 -0.44
C VAL A 92 3.99 -9.26 -0.72
N PHE A 93 4.12 -10.11 -1.74
CA PHE A 93 3.16 -11.20 -1.98
C PHE A 93 3.06 -12.14 -0.77
N MET A 94 4.20 -12.54 -0.20
CA MET A 94 4.23 -13.42 0.98
C MET A 94 3.55 -12.81 2.20
N MET A 95 3.57 -11.48 2.35
CA MET A 95 2.84 -10.79 3.41
C MET A 95 1.35 -10.60 3.08
N THR A 96 1.02 -10.26 1.85
CA THR A 96 -0.34 -9.91 1.43
C THR A 96 -1.26 -11.12 1.31
N PHE A 97 -0.77 -12.22 0.73
CA PHE A 97 -1.56 -13.42 0.48
C PHE A 97 -2.19 -14.03 1.75
N PRO A 98 -1.43 -14.29 2.83
CA PRO A 98 -2.01 -14.87 4.04
C PRO A 98 -3.01 -13.93 4.73
N VAL A 99 -2.76 -12.62 4.71
CA VAL A 99 -3.69 -11.63 5.25
C VAL A 99 -5.01 -11.64 4.47
N PHE A 100 -4.95 -11.69 3.14
CA PHE A 100 -6.12 -11.78 2.29
C PHE A 100 -6.94 -13.05 2.59
N VAL A 101 -6.29 -14.21 2.69
CA VAL A 101 -6.94 -15.48 3.01
C VAL A 101 -7.57 -15.47 4.42
N CYS A 102 -6.90 -14.85 5.40
CA CYS A 102 -7.47 -14.67 6.73
C CYS A 102 -8.72 -13.79 6.71
N ILE A 103 -8.67 -12.64 6.04
CA ILE A 103 -9.81 -11.73 5.93
C ILE A 103 -10.99 -12.40 5.21
N GLN A 104 -10.72 -13.16 4.15
CA GLN A 104 -11.76 -13.90 3.42
C GLN A 104 -12.49 -14.92 4.31
N LYS A 105 -11.80 -15.51 5.30
CA LYS A 105 -12.38 -16.45 6.25
C LYS A 105 -13.16 -15.78 7.38
N LEU A 106 -12.87 -14.52 7.66
CA LEU A 106 -13.64 -13.73 8.61
C LEU A 106 -15.00 -13.45 7.98
N LYS A 107 -16.04 -14.12 8.49
CA LYS A 107 -17.43 -13.83 8.11
C LYS A 107 -17.85 -12.49 8.74
N ILE A 108 -17.31 -11.40 8.20
CA ILE A 108 -17.64 -10.05 8.67
C ILE A 108 -19.07 -9.75 8.19
N PRO A 109 -20.00 -9.41 9.09
CA PRO A 109 -21.36 -9.04 8.68
C PRO A 109 -21.30 -7.82 7.77
N SER A 110 -22.07 -7.84 6.68
CA SER A 110 -22.13 -6.72 5.74
C SER A 110 -22.68 -5.48 6.44
N SER A 111 -21.81 -4.50 6.65
CA SER A 111 -22.20 -3.18 7.13
C SER A 111 -22.40 -2.25 5.93
N PRO A 112 -23.53 -1.51 5.86
CA PRO A 112 -23.74 -0.55 4.78
C PRO A 112 -22.67 0.55 4.74
N VAL A 113 -22.09 0.90 5.89
CA VAL A 113 -20.96 1.82 5.97
C VAL A 113 -19.71 1.22 5.34
N LEU A 114 -19.37 -0.03 5.69
CA LEU A 114 -18.20 -0.72 5.16
C LEU A 114 -18.32 -0.92 3.64
N SER A 115 -19.51 -1.32 3.16
CA SER A 115 -19.78 -1.46 1.73
C SER A 115 -19.59 -0.13 0.99
N LYS A 116 -20.05 0.99 1.59
CA LYS A 116 -19.89 2.31 1.00
C LYS A 116 -18.42 2.76 0.97
N VAL A 117 -17.66 2.52 2.03
CA VAL A 117 -16.22 2.80 2.05
C VAL A 117 -15.51 1.93 1.03
N ALA A 118 -15.83 0.64 0.96
CA ALA A 118 -15.24 -0.29 -0.01
C ALA A 118 -15.47 0.15 -1.46
N SER A 119 -16.66 0.66 -1.80
CA SER A 119 -16.94 1.18 -3.15
C SER A 119 -16.11 2.43 -3.51
N MET A 120 -15.62 3.16 -2.51
CA MET A 120 -14.79 4.36 -2.70
C MET A 120 -13.28 4.06 -2.62
N THR A 121 -12.88 2.84 -2.25
CA THR A 121 -11.48 2.48 -1.98
C THR A 121 -10.57 2.75 -3.17
N PHE A 122 -11.04 2.50 -4.39
CA PHE A 122 -10.26 2.76 -5.60
C PHE A 122 -9.97 4.25 -5.78
N GLY A 123 -10.97 5.11 -5.60
CA GLY A 123 -10.78 6.56 -5.65
C GLY A 123 -9.86 7.07 -4.54
N ILE A 124 -10.03 6.55 -3.31
CA ILE A 124 -9.15 6.87 -2.18
C ILE A 124 -7.70 6.47 -2.53
N TYR A 125 -7.50 5.28 -3.10
CA TYR A 125 -6.19 4.80 -3.53
C TYR A 125 -5.54 5.72 -4.57
N LEU A 126 -6.29 6.22 -5.54
CA LEU A 126 -5.76 7.15 -6.55
C LEU A 126 -5.41 8.54 -5.97
N CYS A 127 -6.22 9.02 -5.03
CA CYS A 127 -6.05 10.37 -4.46
C CYS A 127 -5.04 10.44 -3.31
N HIS A 128 -4.84 9.35 -2.55
CA HIS A 128 -4.06 9.40 -1.31
C HIS A 128 -2.62 9.88 -1.51
N PHE A 129 -2.02 9.56 -2.64
CA PHE A 129 -0.63 9.90 -2.94
C PHE A 129 -0.37 11.42 -2.88
N VAL A 130 -1.31 12.22 -3.38
CA VAL A 130 -1.25 13.68 -3.31
C VAL A 130 -1.32 14.16 -1.86
N PHE A 131 -2.17 13.53 -1.06
CA PHE A 131 -2.41 13.97 0.33
C PHE A 131 -1.38 13.44 1.32
N VAL A 132 -0.62 12.40 0.99
CA VAL A 132 0.53 11.96 1.80
C VAL A 132 1.60 13.06 1.87
N GLN A 133 1.95 13.67 0.73
CA GLN A 133 2.93 14.75 0.70
C GLN A 133 2.45 15.98 1.49
N MET A 134 1.19 16.39 1.27
CA MET A 134 0.60 17.49 2.04
C MET A 134 0.56 17.19 3.55
N GLY A 135 0.28 15.96 3.93
CA GLY A 135 0.30 15.51 5.32
C GLY A 135 1.71 15.57 5.91
N TYR A 136 2.70 15.15 5.16
CA TYR A 136 4.10 15.24 5.59
C TYR A 136 4.51 16.68 5.88
N ASP A 137 4.28 17.60 4.95
CA ASP A 137 4.64 19.02 5.10
C ASP A 137 3.91 19.67 6.29
N LEU A 138 2.62 19.32 6.46
CA LEU A 138 1.83 19.81 7.57
C LEU A 138 2.36 19.32 8.93
N PHE A 139 2.63 18.03 9.07
CA PHE A 139 3.09 17.47 10.34
C PHE A 139 4.56 17.76 10.63
N ALA A 140 5.40 17.92 9.60
CA ALA A 140 6.78 18.39 9.79
C ALA A 140 6.83 19.80 10.39
N SER A 141 5.82 20.63 10.10
CA SER A 141 5.72 22.00 10.65
C SER A 141 5.02 22.08 12.02
N LEU A 142 4.06 21.18 12.27
CA LEU A 142 3.19 21.25 13.47
C LEU A 142 3.71 20.43 14.64
N LEU A 143 4.43 19.33 14.40
CA LEU A 143 4.84 18.42 15.45
C LEU A 143 6.26 18.79 15.96
N PRO A 144 6.45 18.83 17.29
CA PRO A 144 7.76 19.09 17.88
C PRO A 144 8.81 18.04 17.48
N GLN A 145 10.05 18.47 17.29
CA GLN A 145 11.18 17.56 17.11
C GLN A 145 11.37 16.74 18.40
N GLY A 146 11.16 15.44 18.32
CA GLY A 146 11.28 14.52 19.48
C GLY A 146 10.15 13.53 19.61
N ILE A 147 9.08 13.64 18.80
CA ILE A 147 8.03 12.65 18.75
C ILE A 147 8.53 11.42 17.99
N PRO A 148 8.25 10.19 18.46
CA PRO A 148 8.62 8.96 17.76
C PRO A 148 8.10 8.95 16.32
N ALA A 149 8.94 8.56 15.36
CA ALA A 149 8.61 8.52 13.92
C ALA A 149 7.32 7.73 13.64
N ILE A 150 7.02 6.70 14.45
CA ILE A 150 5.82 5.90 14.30
C ILE A 150 4.53 6.71 14.49
N ILE A 151 4.55 7.69 15.39
CA ILE A 151 3.39 8.57 15.63
C ILE A 151 3.20 9.50 14.42
N HIS A 152 4.29 10.04 13.88
CA HIS A 152 4.24 10.82 12.65
C HIS A 152 3.63 10.02 11.49
N ILE A 153 4.09 8.78 11.29
CA ILE A 153 3.59 7.91 10.22
C ILE A 153 2.10 7.64 10.40
N ILE A 154 1.65 7.34 11.62
CA ILE A 154 0.23 7.07 11.89
C ILE A 154 -0.61 8.32 11.64
N CYS A 155 -0.17 9.48 12.13
CA CYS A 155 -0.89 10.73 11.92
C CYS A 155 -0.99 11.09 10.43
N MET A 156 0.10 10.95 9.68
CA MET A 156 0.11 11.16 8.23
C MET A 156 -0.84 10.21 7.51
N ALA A 157 -0.77 8.91 7.82
CA ALA A 157 -1.60 7.89 7.19
C ALA A 157 -3.10 8.14 7.45
N VAL A 158 -3.48 8.44 8.69
CA VAL A 158 -4.86 8.74 9.06
C VAL A 158 -5.35 10.02 8.37
N THR A 159 -4.54 11.06 8.35
CA THR A 159 -4.89 12.33 7.70
C THR A 159 -5.03 12.18 6.19
N ALA A 160 -4.06 11.54 5.54
CA ALA A 160 -4.14 11.25 4.11
C ALA A 160 -5.37 10.43 3.75
N PHE A 161 -5.71 9.42 4.56
CA PHE A 161 -6.91 8.60 4.37
C PHE A 161 -8.19 9.44 4.54
N LEU A 162 -8.30 10.24 5.59
CA LEU A 162 -9.50 11.05 5.87
C LEU A 162 -9.73 12.11 4.79
N ILE A 163 -8.66 12.81 4.37
CA ILE A 163 -8.77 13.82 3.31
C ILE A 163 -9.16 13.14 1.99
N SER A 164 -8.49 12.05 1.63
CA SER A 164 -8.82 11.29 0.42
C SER A 164 -10.27 10.80 0.44
N TYR A 165 -10.74 10.29 1.58
CA TYR A 165 -12.12 9.85 1.75
C TYR A 165 -13.11 11.01 1.57
N LEU A 166 -12.85 12.19 2.15
CA LEU A 166 -13.71 13.36 2.02
C LEU A 166 -13.78 13.86 0.58
N VAL A 167 -12.63 13.92 -0.10
CA VAL A 167 -12.56 14.33 -1.51
C VAL A 167 -13.33 13.35 -2.39
N VAL A 168 -13.07 12.06 -2.25
CA VAL A 168 -13.75 11.01 -3.02
C VAL A 168 -15.24 10.99 -2.74
N ARG A 169 -15.65 11.19 -1.49
CA ARG A 169 -17.06 11.32 -1.12
C ARG A 169 -17.72 12.53 -1.78
N GLY A 170 -17.03 13.66 -1.86
CA GLY A 170 -17.47 14.84 -2.60
C GLY A 170 -17.62 14.57 -4.09
N MET A 171 -16.63 13.91 -4.69
CA MET A 171 -16.67 13.48 -6.09
C MET A 171 -17.83 12.51 -6.36
N TYR A 172 -18.11 11.60 -5.42
CA TYR A 172 -19.21 10.64 -5.53
C TYR A 172 -20.58 11.29 -5.47
N ALA A 173 -20.71 12.44 -4.81
CA ALA A 173 -21.97 13.23 -4.76
C ALA A 173 -22.27 13.91 -6.10
N CYS A 174 -21.26 14.20 -6.93
CA CYS A 174 -21.43 14.83 -8.23
C CYS A 174 -21.62 13.78 -9.32
N LYS A 175 -22.70 13.88 -10.13
CA LYS A 175 -23.01 12.90 -11.20
C LYS A 175 -21.91 12.74 -12.25
N TRP A 176 -21.18 13.81 -12.55
CA TRP A 176 -20.12 13.82 -13.55
C TRP A 176 -18.86 13.09 -13.10
N THR A 177 -18.46 13.30 -11.86
CA THR A 177 -17.24 12.72 -11.30
C THR A 177 -17.44 11.31 -10.76
N ARG A 178 -18.69 10.94 -10.44
CA ARG A 178 -19.03 9.59 -9.93
C ARG A 178 -18.57 8.45 -10.85
N ARG A 179 -18.55 8.67 -12.16
CA ARG A 179 -18.11 7.67 -13.13
C ARG A 179 -16.61 7.34 -13.08
N PHE A 180 -15.80 8.25 -12.50
CA PHE A 180 -14.36 8.08 -12.38
C PHE A 180 -13.94 7.47 -11.04
N VAL A 181 -14.86 7.42 -10.08
CA VAL A 181 -14.55 7.08 -8.67
C VAL A 181 -15.32 5.83 -8.20
N ALA A 182 -16.30 5.37 -8.96
CA ALA A 182 -17.17 4.22 -8.64
C ALA A 182 -16.73 2.93 -9.31
#